data_268e30f5438049b2a1a972aee5c949cd
#
_entry.id   268e30f5438049b2a1a972aee5c949cd
#
_cell.length_a   1.000
_cell.length_b   1.000
_cell.length_c   1.000
_cell.angle_alpha   90.00
_cell.angle_beta   90.00
_cell.angle_gamma   90.00
#
_symmetry.space_group_name_H-M   'P 1'
#
loop_
_entity.id
_entity.type
_entity.pdbx_description
1 polymer ?
#
loop_
_entity_poly.entity_id
_entity_poly.type
_entity_poly.pdbx_seq_one_letter_code
_entity_poly.pdbx_strand_id
1 'polypeptide(L)'
;IKTVHWLPDFEKVLFEMMTHSDTIYINTNEHYRATVETETREARFVKWWKEKYPAHTVAKSNPILQRLRSVKETEELDLIQNACNITELGFRRLLSFVKPNVTEYEIEAELIHEFIRNRSRGFAYTPIIASGNNANVLHYIENNQQCKDGDLILLDVAAEYANYSSDMTRTIPVSGKYSKRQKDVYNAVLNVKNEATKMLTTG
;
A
#
# COMPACT_ATOMS: atom_id res chain seq x y z
N ILE A 1 14.77 -14.64 -14.97
CA ILE A 1 16.03 -14.72 -14.20
C ILE A 1 16.87 -15.83 -14.82
N LYS A 2 18.09 -15.49 -15.31
CA LYS A 2 18.98 -16.46 -15.97
C LYS A 2 19.92 -17.15 -14.97
N THR A 3 20.30 -16.46 -13.90
CA THR A 3 21.27 -16.95 -12.92
C THR A 3 20.84 -16.54 -11.51
N VAL A 4 21.01 -17.44 -10.56
CA VAL A 4 20.76 -17.20 -9.13
C VAL A 4 22.02 -17.62 -8.38
N HIS A 5 22.49 -16.77 -7.47
CA HIS A 5 23.62 -17.02 -6.61
C HIS A 5 23.17 -17.11 -5.14
N TRP A 6 23.89 -17.89 -4.34
CA TRP A 6 23.66 -17.94 -2.90
C TRP A 6 24.28 -16.73 -2.20
N LEU A 7 23.67 -16.30 -1.11
CA LEU A 7 24.13 -15.14 -0.34
C LEU A 7 25.61 -15.22 0.10
N PRO A 8 26.17 -16.37 0.50
CA PRO A 8 27.60 -16.49 0.81
C PRO A 8 28.52 -16.16 -0.35
N ASP A 9 28.07 -16.30 -1.59
CA ASP A 9 28.86 -15.99 -2.79
C ASP A 9 28.79 -14.51 -3.18
N PHE A 10 28.04 -13.69 -2.45
CA PHE A 10 27.74 -12.30 -2.83
C PHE A 10 29.00 -11.47 -3.09
N GLU A 11 29.97 -11.50 -2.18
CA GLU A 11 31.19 -10.70 -2.33
C GLU A 11 32.05 -11.15 -3.51
N LYS A 12 32.11 -12.45 -3.77
CA LYS A 12 32.84 -13.00 -4.92
C LYS A 12 32.20 -12.56 -6.23
N VAL A 13 30.88 -12.71 -6.34
CA VAL A 13 30.12 -12.32 -7.53
C VAL A 13 30.19 -10.82 -7.75
N LEU A 14 30.07 -10.03 -6.67
CA LEU A 14 30.21 -8.58 -6.74
C LEU A 14 31.60 -8.18 -7.26
N PHE A 15 32.67 -8.81 -6.73
CA PHE A 15 34.04 -8.56 -7.19
C PHE A 15 34.16 -8.82 -8.69
N GLU A 16 33.70 -9.97 -9.18
CA GLU A 16 33.73 -10.31 -10.61
C GLU A 16 32.96 -9.26 -11.45
N MET A 17 31.80 -8.79 -10.98
CA MET A 17 31.05 -7.72 -11.67
C MET A 17 31.81 -6.40 -11.68
N MET A 18 32.46 -6.03 -10.57
CA MET A 18 33.19 -4.76 -10.45
C MET A 18 34.45 -4.70 -11.30
N THR A 19 35.06 -5.85 -11.69
CA THR A 19 36.19 -5.86 -12.63
C THR A 19 35.80 -5.38 -14.04
N HIS A 20 34.50 -5.36 -14.36
CA HIS A 20 33.97 -4.99 -15.67
C HIS A 20 33.01 -3.77 -15.61
N SER A 21 32.99 -3.04 -14.49
CA SER A 21 32.03 -1.94 -14.27
C SER A 21 32.71 -0.82 -13.50
N ASP A 22 32.50 0.42 -13.94
CA ASP A 22 33.04 1.61 -13.28
C ASP A 22 32.05 2.22 -12.27
N THR A 23 30.75 1.83 -12.36
CA THR A 23 29.67 2.45 -11.58
C THR A 23 28.72 1.42 -11.01
N ILE A 24 28.35 1.58 -9.75
CA ILE A 24 27.24 0.86 -9.10
C ILE A 24 26.06 1.80 -8.86
N TYR A 25 24.85 1.32 -9.14
CA TYR A 25 23.62 2.04 -8.88
C TYR A 25 22.95 1.51 -7.61
N ILE A 26 22.80 2.38 -6.61
CA ILE A 26 22.23 2.02 -5.30
C ILE A 26 21.01 2.87 -5.01
N ASN A 27 20.01 2.25 -4.39
CA ASN A 27 18.82 2.92 -3.92
C ASN A 27 19.12 3.54 -2.55
N THR A 28 19.34 4.84 -2.51
CA THR A 28 19.53 5.61 -1.27
C THR A 28 18.26 6.37 -0.93
N ASN A 29 17.91 6.44 0.37
CA ASN A 29 16.77 7.23 0.81
C ASN A 29 17.12 8.72 0.78
N GLU A 30 16.63 9.43 -0.22
CA GLU A 30 16.91 10.85 -0.43
C GLU A 30 15.63 11.71 -0.39
N HIS A 31 14.55 11.17 0.18
CA HIS A 31 13.32 11.94 0.28
C HIS A 31 13.50 13.10 1.29
N TYR A 32 13.28 14.34 0.83
CA TYR A 32 13.52 15.55 1.62
C TYR A 32 12.72 15.64 2.92
N ARG A 33 11.60 14.88 3.03
CA ARG A 33 10.78 14.77 4.24
C ARG A 33 11.24 13.68 5.20
N ALA A 34 12.18 12.83 4.78
CA ALA A 34 12.69 11.75 5.61
C ALA A 34 13.88 12.26 6.43
N THR A 35 13.65 12.60 7.67
CA THR A 35 14.73 12.75 8.65
C THR A 35 15.19 11.36 9.04
N VAL A 36 16.34 10.94 8.53
CA VAL A 36 16.91 9.63 8.83
C VAL A 36 17.82 9.77 10.05
N GLU A 37 17.29 9.49 11.21
CA GLU A 37 18.05 9.50 12.48
C GLU A 37 18.95 8.26 12.61
N THR A 38 18.52 7.15 12.02
CA THR A 38 19.25 5.88 12.06
C THR A 38 19.83 5.57 10.69
N GLU A 39 21.11 5.16 10.69
CA GLU A 39 21.77 4.78 9.44
C GLU A 39 21.06 3.60 8.77
N THR A 40 20.65 3.80 7.50
CA THR A 40 19.97 2.76 6.73
C THR A 40 20.90 1.63 6.31
N ARG A 41 20.31 0.49 5.94
CA ARG A 41 21.06 -0.65 5.39
C ARG A 41 21.84 -0.25 4.13
N GLU A 42 21.22 0.53 3.25
CA GLU A 42 21.81 1.03 2.01
C GLU A 42 23.00 1.97 2.31
N ALA A 43 22.87 2.85 3.30
CA ALA A 43 23.95 3.74 3.70
C ALA A 43 25.19 2.96 4.22
N ARG A 44 24.95 1.92 5.06
CA ARG A 44 26.02 1.01 5.52
C ARG A 44 26.69 0.29 4.34
N PHE A 45 25.90 -0.20 3.41
CA PHE A 45 26.41 -0.86 2.21
C PHE A 45 27.27 0.09 1.36
N VAL A 46 26.83 1.34 1.16
CA VAL A 46 27.61 2.37 0.43
C VAL A 46 28.93 2.65 1.09
N LYS A 47 28.99 2.75 2.44
CA LYS A 47 30.24 2.95 3.18
C LYS A 47 31.21 1.79 2.95
N TRP A 48 30.75 0.57 3.23
CA TRP A 48 31.51 -0.64 3.01
C TRP A 48 32.02 -0.76 1.56
N TRP A 49 31.16 -0.45 0.59
CA TRP A 49 31.49 -0.55 -0.83
C TRP A 49 32.57 0.47 -1.23
N LYS A 50 32.47 1.73 -0.76
CA LYS A 50 33.46 2.78 -1.05
C LYS A 50 34.86 2.46 -0.49
N GLU A 51 34.91 1.82 0.67
CA GLU A 51 36.18 1.36 1.25
C GLU A 51 36.82 0.25 0.41
N LYS A 52 35.98 -0.66 -0.11
CA LYS A 52 36.47 -1.83 -0.87
C LYS A 52 36.78 -1.51 -2.33
N TYR A 53 36.06 -0.57 -2.93
CA TYR A 53 36.15 -0.20 -4.34
C TYR A 53 36.35 1.33 -4.53
N PRO A 54 37.45 1.91 -4.04
CA PRO A 54 37.61 3.38 -3.96
C PRO A 54 37.72 4.06 -5.35
N ALA A 55 38.10 3.31 -6.38
CA ALA A 55 38.19 3.83 -7.75
C ALA A 55 36.88 3.84 -8.53
N HIS A 56 35.79 3.25 -7.96
CA HIS A 56 34.51 3.15 -8.62
C HIS A 56 33.53 4.26 -8.17
N THR A 57 32.52 4.50 -8.97
CA THR A 57 31.49 5.53 -8.71
C THR A 57 30.20 4.91 -8.16
N VAL A 58 29.61 5.56 -7.16
CA VAL A 58 28.24 5.26 -6.69
C VAL A 58 27.29 6.24 -7.34
N ALA A 59 26.28 5.72 -8.03
CA ALA A 59 25.20 6.50 -8.66
C ALA A 59 23.83 6.13 -8.07
N LYS A 60 22.84 6.99 -8.29
CA LYS A 60 21.47 6.80 -7.79
C LYS A 60 20.67 5.88 -8.72
N SER A 61 20.10 4.80 -8.18
CA SER A 61 19.18 3.95 -8.93
C SER A 61 17.74 4.53 -9.00
N ASN A 62 17.38 5.43 -8.07
CA ASN A 62 16.03 6.00 -7.98
C ASN A 62 15.48 6.56 -9.29
N PRO A 63 16.20 7.39 -10.07
CA PRO A 63 15.67 7.94 -11.33
C PRO A 63 15.34 6.85 -12.35
N ILE A 64 16.12 5.76 -12.36
CA ILE A 64 15.91 4.62 -13.27
C ILE A 64 14.65 3.86 -12.83
N LEU A 65 14.58 3.49 -11.55
CA LEU A 65 13.45 2.75 -11.00
C LEU A 65 12.15 3.55 -11.08
N GLN A 66 12.20 4.86 -10.82
CA GLN A 66 11.03 5.74 -10.92
C GLN A 66 10.50 5.78 -12.35
N ARG A 67 11.37 5.88 -13.34
CA ARG A 67 10.97 5.87 -14.76
C ARG A 67 10.30 4.55 -15.15
N LEU A 68 10.89 3.42 -14.74
CA LEU A 68 10.32 2.09 -14.99
C LEU A 68 8.95 1.90 -14.33
N ARG A 69 8.75 2.47 -13.13
CA ARG A 69 7.48 2.36 -12.39
C ARG A 69 6.41 3.36 -12.81
N SER A 70 6.78 4.46 -13.47
CA SER A 70 5.82 5.51 -13.84
C SER A 70 4.84 5.06 -14.90
N VAL A 71 5.31 4.28 -15.88
CA VAL A 71 4.49 3.72 -16.95
C VAL A 71 4.37 2.22 -16.72
N LYS A 72 3.13 1.73 -16.55
CA LYS A 72 2.85 0.32 -16.30
C LYS A 72 2.76 -0.44 -17.60
N GLU A 73 3.34 -1.63 -17.62
CA GLU A 73 3.12 -2.62 -18.67
C GLU A 73 1.72 -3.25 -18.55
N THR A 74 1.26 -3.91 -19.59
CA THR A 74 -0.07 -4.55 -19.60
C THR A 74 -0.23 -5.59 -18.50
N GLU A 75 0.80 -6.39 -18.26
CA GLU A 75 0.83 -7.41 -17.20
C GLU A 75 0.72 -6.79 -15.80
N GLU A 76 1.33 -5.62 -15.60
CA GLU A 76 1.22 -4.88 -14.32
C GLU A 76 -0.20 -4.36 -14.10
N LEU A 77 -0.85 -3.86 -15.17
CA LEU A 77 -2.25 -3.42 -15.12
C LEU A 77 -3.19 -4.57 -14.77
N ASP A 78 -2.97 -5.76 -15.33
CA ASP A 78 -3.75 -6.96 -15.01
C ASP A 78 -3.60 -7.36 -13.54
N LEU A 79 -2.40 -7.28 -12.98
CA LEU A 79 -2.15 -7.58 -11.57
C LEU A 79 -2.80 -6.54 -10.64
N ILE A 80 -2.73 -5.25 -10.96
CA ILE A 80 -3.41 -4.19 -10.23
C ILE A 80 -4.93 -4.39 -10.29
N GLN A 81 -5.47 -4.71 -11.46
CA GLN A 81 -6.89 -4.98 -11.62
C GLN A 81 -7.34 -6.18 -10.78
N ASN A 82 -6.54 -7.24 -10.70
CA ASN A 82 -6.82 -8.38 -9.84
C ASN A 82 -6.83 -7.98 -8.36
N ALA A 83 -5.90 -7.15 -7.90
CA ALA A 83 -5.92 -6.62 -6.54
C ALA A 83 -7.21 -5.81 -6.27
N CYS A 84 -7.63 -4.97 -7.21
CA CYS A 84 -8.89 -4.22 -7.13
C CYS A 84 -10.12 -5.15 -7.07
N ASN A 85 -10.15 -6.18 -7.90
CA ASN A 85 -11.26 -7.15 -7.92
C ASN A 85 -11.37 -7.90 -6.59
N ILE A 86 -10.25 -8.31 -5.99
CA ILE A 86 -10.22 -8.96 -4.68
C ILE A 86 -10.73 -8.02 -3.59
N THR A 87 -10.32 -6.75 -3.63
CA THR A 87 -10.80 -5.72 -2.70
C THR A 87 -12.32 -5.50 -2.84
N GLU A 88 -12.84 -5.47 -4.07
CA GLU A 88 -14.27 -5.39 -4.32
C GLU A 88 -15.03 -6.58 -3.70
N LEU A 89 -14.54 -7.80 -3.87
CA LEU A 89 -15.14 -8.99 -3.26
C LEU A 89 -15.18 -8.89 -1.74
N GLY A 90 -14.07 -8.48 -1.12
CA GLY A 90 -13.98 -8.24 0.32
C GLY A 90 -14.98 -7.18 0.78
N PHE A 91 -15.07 -6.07 0.08
CA PHE A 91 -16.02 -5.01 0.42
C PHE A 91 -17.49 -5.46 0.28
N ARG A 92 -17.84 -6.18 -0.78
CA ARG A 92 -19.19 -6.75 -0.95
C ARG A 92 -19.56 -7.70 0.20
N ARG A 93 -18.59 -8.49 0.69
CA ARG A 93 -18.77 -9.32 1.87
C ARG A 93 -19.06 -8.47 3.11
N LEU A 94 -18.32 -7.38 3.33
CA LEU A 94 -18.56 -6.47 4.45
C LEU A 94 -19.93 -5.83 4.43
N LEU A 95 -20.46 -5.45 3.27
CA LEU A 95 -21.82 -4.88 3.16
C LEU A 95 -22.91 -5.83 3.70
N SER A 96 -22.65 -7.14 3.71
CA SER A 96 -23.56 -8.14 4.25
C SER A 96 -23.28 -8.47 5.73
N PHE A 97 -22.10 -8.16 6.22
CA PHE A 97 -21.65 -8.53 7.57
C PHE A 97 -21.81 -7.38 8.58
N VAL A 98 -21.50 -6.15 8.20
CA VAL A 98 -21.53 -4.98 9.09
C VAL A 98 -22.93 -4.72 9.61
N LYS A 99 -23.06 -4.68 10.94
CA LYS A 99 -24.28 -4.40 11.67
C LYS A 99 -23.96 -3.91 13.09
N PRO A 100 -24.92 -3.34 13.83
CA PRO A 100 -24.70 -2.99 15.23
C PRO A 100 -24.21 -4.17 16.07
N ASN A 101 -23.30 -3.90 16.99
CA ASN A 101 -22.65 -4.82 17.92
C ASN A 101 -21.54 -5.72 17.37
N VAL A 102 -21.24 -5.68 16.06
CA VAL A 102 -19.98 -6.27 15.57
C VAL A 102 -18.79 -5.40 16.01
N THR A 103 -17.62 -5.99 16.16
CA THR A 103 -16.39 -5.28 16.48
C THR A 103 -15.57 -5.01 15.21
N GLU A 104 -14.73 -3.98 15.25
CA GLU A 104 -13.90 -3.58 14.11
C GLU A 104 -12.95 -4.74 13.68
N TYR A 105 -12.38 -5.50 14.63
CA TYR A 105 -11.53 -6.67 14.32
C TYR A 105 -12.32 -7.85 13.73
N GLU A 106 -13.61 -8.00 14.00
CA GLU A 106 -14.44 -9.01 13.32
C GLU A 106 -14.62 -8.65 11.85
N ILE A 107 -14.75 -7.35 11.54
CA ILE A 107 -14.80 -6.84 10.17
C ILE A 107 -13.46 -7.09 9.46
N GLU A 108 -12.34 -6.88 10.16
CA GLU A 108 -10.99 -7.18 9.65
C GLU A 108 -10.84 -8.68 9.32
N ALA A 109 -11.34 -9.55 10.19
CA ALA A 109 -11.31 -11.01 9.98
C ALA A 109 -12.10 -11.43 8.73
N GLU A 110 -13.25 -10.79 8.45
CA GLU A 110 -14.04 -11.04 7.25
C GLU A 110 -13.31 -10.62 5.97
N LEU A 111 -12.59 -9.48 6.01
CA LEU A 111 -11.77 -9.02 4.89
C LEU A 111 -10.61 -9.96 4.62
N ILE A 112 -9.83 -10.30 5.65
CA ILE A 112 -8.65 -11.17 5.46
C ILE A 112 -9.06 -12.55 4.95
N HIS A 113 -10.19 -13.09 5.45
CA HIS A 113 -10.75 -14.33 4.94
C HIS A 113 -11.01 -14.25 3.41
N GLU A 114 -11.68 -13.18 2.96
CA GLU A 114 -12.01 -13.03 1.54
C GLU A 114 -10.76 -12.80 0.69
N PHE A 115 -9.79 -12.03 1.19
CA PHE A 115 -8.53 -11.78 0.50
C PHE A 115 -7.72 -13.07 0.29
N ILE A 116 -7.50 -13.84 1.36
CA ILE A 116 -6.74 -15.09 1.27
C ILE A 116 -7.44 -16.12 0.40
N ARG A 117 -8.77 -16.25 0.50
CA ARG A 117 -9.58 -17.12 -0.35
C ARG A 117 -9.39 -16.84 -1.84
N ASN A 118 -9.15 -15.58 -2.20
CA ASN A 118 -8.92 -15.13 -3.57
C ASN A 118 -7.42 -15.01 -3.92
N ARG A 119 -6.54 -15.71 -3.20
CA ARG A 119 -5.10 -15.80 -3.46
C ARG A 119 -4.29 -14.52 -3.21
N SER A 120 -4.86 -13.54 -2.52
CA SER A 120 -4.09 -12.44 -1.95
C SER A 120 -3.24 -12.95 -0.78
N ARG A 121 -2.11 -12.33 -0.51
CA ARG A 121 -1.32 -12.59 0.69
C ARG A 121 -1.84 -11.86 1.92
N GLY A 122 -2.82 -10.99 1.74
CA GLY A 122 -3.43 -10.21 2.79
C GLY A 122 -3.65 -8.75 2.39
N PHE A 123 -3.62 -7.87 3.38
CA PHE A 123 -3.79 -6.45 3.18
C PHE A 123 -2.61 -5.82 2.44
N ALA A 124 -2.91 -4.86 1.55
CA ALA A 124 -1.90 -4.04 0.87
C ALA A 124 -1.17 -3.08 1.83
N TYR A 125 -1.83 -2.69 2.90
CA TYR A 125 -1.35 -1.83 3.99
C TYR A 125 -2.14 -2.14 5.27
N THR A 126 -1.71 -1.58 6.41
CA THR A 126 -2.43 -1.75 7.69
C THR A 126 -3.86 -1.23 7.54
N PRO A 127 -4.89 -2.07 7.74
CA PRO A 127 -6.27 -1.67 7.51
C PRO A 127 -6.74 -0.65 8.54
N ILE A 128 -7.52 0.32 8.10
CA ILE A 128 -8.23 1.27 8.94
C ILE A 128 -9.71 0.90 8.91
N ILE A 129 -10.23 0.49 10.08
CA ILE A 129 -11.63 0.10 10.27
C ILE A 129 -12.14 0.90 11.46
N ALA A 130 -12.69 2.08 11.18
CA ALA A 130 -12.92 3.11 12.20
C ALA A 130 -14.42 3.43 12.34
N SER A 131 -15.04 2.97 13.42
CA SER A 131 -16.45 3.21 13.71
C SER A 131 -16.67 4.47 14.57
N GLY A 132 -17.75 5.19 14.33
CA GLY A 132 -18.17 6.33 15.10
C GLY A 132 -17.07 7.41 15.21
N ASN A 133 -16.67 7.77 16.43
CA ASN A 133 -15.65 8.80 16.68
C ASN A 133 -14.25 8.41 16.21
N ASN A 134 -13.94 7.12 16.10
CA ASN A 134 -12.65 6.65 15.60
C ASN A 134 -12.39 7.08 14.16
N ALA A 135 -13.44 7.27 13.37
CA ALA A 135 -13.36 7.79 11.99
C ALA A 135 -12.77 9.20 11.89
N ASN A 136 -12.64 9.92 13.00
CA ASN A 136 -11.98 11.25 13.07
C ASN A 136 -10.50 11.16 13.44
N VAL A 137 -9.98 9.96 13.74
CA VAL A 137 -8.58 9.72 14.07
C VAL A 137 -7.83 9.33 12.82
N LEU A 138 -6.87 10.17 12.43
CA LEU A 138 -6.03 9.89 11.26
C LEU A 138 -5.16 8.64 11.49
N HIS A 139 -5.15 7.72 10.53
CA HIS A 139 -4.43 6.45 10.61
C HIS A 139 -4.81 5.62 11.85
N TYR A 140 -6.11 5.59 12.20
CA TYR A 140 -6.62 4.71 13.25
C TYR A 140 -6.41 3.24 12.86
N ILE A 141 -5.66 2.49 13.66
CA ILE A 141 -5.27 1.10 13.37
C ILE A 141 -5.54 0.12 14.52
N GLU A 142 -6.08 0.57 15.64
CA GLU A 142 -6.40 -0.31 16.77
C GLU A 142 -7.49 -1.31 16.45
N ASN A 143 -8.46 -0.94 15.61
CA ASN A 143 -9.56 -1.77 15.12
C ASN A 143 -10.22 -2.62 16.22
N ASN A 144 -10.46 -2.05 17.41
CA ASN A 144 -10.85 -2.80 18.59
C ASN A 144 -12.20 -2.37 19.21
N GLN A 145 -12.89 -1.42 18.61
CA GLN A 145 -14.15 -0.91 19.16
C GLN A 145 -15.36 -1.63 18.58
N GLN A 146 -16.44 -1.61 19.34
CA GLN A 146 -17.74 -2.13 18.92
C GLN A 146 -18.49 -1.08 18.10
N CYS A 147 -18.98 -1.47 16.94
CA CYS A 147 -19.83 -0.65 16.08
C CYS A 147 -21.22 -0.45 16.71
N LYS A 148 -21.68 0.79 16.81
CA LYS A 148 -22.97 1.13 17.42
C LYS A 148 -24.02 1.46 16.37
N ASP A 149 -25.28 1.26 16.73
CA ASP A 149 -26.39 1.72 15.90
C ASP A 149 -26.34 3.25 15.72
N GLY A 150 -26.56 3.69 14.48
CA GLY A 150 -26.47 5.11 14.12
C GLY A 150 -25.07 5.62 13.79
N ASP A 151 -23.99 4.85 14.05
CA ASP A 151 -22.65 5.21 13.66
C ASP A 151 -22.43 5.06 12.15
N LEU A 152 -21.48 5.86 11.64
CA LEU A 152 -20.79 5.59 10.38
C LEU A 152 -19.52 4.79 10.69
N ILE A 153 -19.12 3.93 9.76
CA ILE A 153 -17.82 3.28 9.77
C ILE A 153 -17.04 3.68 8.52
N LEU A 154 -15.82 4.18 8.73
CA LEU A 154 -14.86 4.45 7.70
C LEU A 154 -14.00 3.20 7.53
N LEU A 155 -13.87 2.75 6.30
CA LEU A 155 -13.11 1.59 5.88
C LEU A 155 -12.06 2.06 4.87
N ASP A 156 -10.80 2.02 5.26
CA ASP A 156 -9.67 2.24 4.36
C ASP A 156 -8.87 0.95 4.32
N VAL A 157 -9.18 0.14 3.31
CA VAL A 157 -8.82 -1.28 3.26
C VAL A 157 -8.60 -1.72 1.82
N ALA A 158 -7.56 -2.49 1.59
CA ALA A 158 -7.32 -3.05 0.28
C ALA A 158 -6.47 -4.33 0.30
N ALA A 159 -6.62 -5.15 -0.73
CA ALA A 159 -5.86 -6.36 -0.95
C ALA A 159 -4.57 -6.09 -1.73
N GLU A 160 -3.55 -6.87 -1.41
CA GLU A 160 -2.35 -7.06 -2.23
C GLU A 160 -2.54 -8.27 -3.15
N TYR A 161 -2.06 -8.22 -4.40
CA TYR A 161 -1.99 -9.37 -5.28
C TYR A 161 -0.70 -9.34 -6.09
N ALA A 162 0.12 -10.39 -5.95
CA ALA A 162 1.39 -10.56 -6.66
C ALA A 162 2.34 -9.34 -6.58
N ASN A 163 2.45 -8.73 -5.40
CA ASN A 163 3.20 -7.51 -5.06
C ASN A 163 2.62 -6.21 -5.66
N TYR A 164 1.39 -6.22 -6.17
CA TYR A 164 0.65 -5.02 -6.56
C TYR A 164 -0.47 -4.76 -5.57
N SER A 165 -0.60 -3.50 -5.17
CA SER A 165 -1.56 -3.05 -4.19
C SER A 165 -2.76 -2.38 -4.86
N SER A 166 -3.96 -2.66 -4.37
CA SER A 166 -5.11 -1.78 -4.56
C SER A 166 -5.23 -0.80 -3.40
N ASP A 167 -6.16 0.13 -3.50
CA ASP A 167 -6.43 1.15 -2.49
C ASP A 167 -7.91 1.54 -2.55
N MET A 168 -8.62 1.46 -1.41
CA MET A 168 -10.03 1.79 -1.38
C MET A 168 -10.47 2.33 -0.02
N THR A 169 -11.02 3.55 -0.03
CA THR A 169 -11.71 4.11 1.14
C THR A 169 -13.21 4.21 0.88
N ARG A 170 -14.03 3.74 1.83
CA ARG A 170 -15.49 3.88 1.84
C ARG A 170 -15.98 4.18 3.25
N THR A 171 -17.06 4.96 3.32
CA THR A 171 -17.79 5.22 4.58
C THR A 171 -19.22 4.73 4.43
N ILE A 172 -19.64 3.84 5.31
CA ILE A 172 -20.97 3.22 5.29
C ILE A 172 -21.66 3.35 6.65
N PRO A 173 -22.99 3.34 6.71
CA PRO A 173 -23.72 3.33 7.97
C PRO A 173 -23.71 1.92 8.56
N VAL A 174 -23.37 1.80 9.86
CA VAL A 174 -23.37 0.53 10.59
C VAL A 174 -24.75 -0.16 10.56
N SER A 175 -25.82 0.61 10.65
CA SER A 175 -27.20 0.10 10.60
C SER A 175 -27.74 -0.17 9.19
N GLY A 176 -26.91 0.01 8.16
CA GLY A 176 -27.31 -0.16 6.75
C GLY A 176 -28.13 0.99 6.17
N LYS A 177 -28.44 2.03 6.97
CA LYS A 177 -29.22 3.20 6.53
C LYS A 177 -28.60 4.49 7.02
N TYR A 178 -28.41 5.44 6.11
CA TYR A 178 -28.00 6.80 6.47
C TYR A 178 -29.13 7.58 7.10
N SER A 179 -28.86 8.32 8.17
CA SER A 179 -29.73 9.43 8.58
C SER A 179 -29.75 10.52 7.49
N LYS A 180 -30.71 11.44 7.57
CA LYS A 180 -30.78 12.55 6.61
C LYS A 180 -29.46 13.34 6.57
N ARG A 181 -28.95 13.72 7.73
CA ARG A 181 -27.70 14.50 7.82
C ARG A 181 -26.50 13.73 7.26
N GLN A 182 -26.36 12.45 7.59
CA GLN A 182 -25.29 11.61 7.06
C GLN A 182 -25.36 11.52 5.54
N LYS A 183 -26.55 11.32 4.97
CA LYS A 183 -26.75 11.26 3.53
C LYS A 183 -26.42 12.59 2.83
N ASP A 184 -26.81 13.71 3.41
CA ASP A 184 -26.53 15.04 2.85
C ASP A 184 -25.01 15.29 2.79
N VAL A 185 -24.27 14.96 3.87
CA VAL A 185 -22.81 15.09 3.92
C VAL A 185 -22.13 14.10 2.95
N TYR A 186 -22.57 12.84 2.94
CA TYR A 186 -22.04 11.84 2.02
C TYR A 186 -22.17 12.28 0.55
N ASN A 187 -23.34 12.76 0.16
CA ASN A 187 -23.57 13.24 -1.20
C ASN A 187 -22.70 14.46 -1.54
N ALA A 188 -22.50 15.38 -0.60
CA ALA A 188 -21.60 16.51 -0.82
C ALA A 188 -20.15 16.06 -1.07
N VAL A 189 -19.63 15.12 -0.26
CA VAL A 189 -18.29 14.55 -0.44
C VAL A 189 -18.19 13.77 -1.76
N LEU A 190 -19.22 12.99 -2.11
CA LEU A 190 -19.28 12.25 -3.38
C LEU A 190 -19.22 13.19 -4.58
N ASN A 191 -19.93 14.32 -4.53
CA ASN A 191 -19.89 15.34 -5.58
C ASN A 191 -18.49 15.94 -5.72
N VAL A 192 -17.86 16.31 -4.60
CA VAL A 192 -16.46 16.81 -4.62
C VAL A 192 -15.52 15.80 -5.24
N LYS A 193 -15.59 14.53 -4.82
CA LYS A 193 -14.81 13.43 -5.39
C LYS A 193 -15.01 13.30 -6.91
N ASN A 194 -16.26 13.35 -7.37
CA ASN A 194 -16.58 13.21 -8.79
C ASN A 194 -16.07 14.39 -9.61
N GLU A 195 -16.19 15.62 -9.10
CA GLU A 195 -15.64 16.80 -9.77
C GLU A 195 -14.12 16.79 -9.81
N ALA A 196 -13.46 16.42 -8.69
CA ALA A 196 -12.00 16.27 -8.66
C ALA A 196 -11.49 15.21 -9.66
N THR A 197 -12.23 14.09 -9.81
CA THR A 197 -11.86 13.05 -10.77
C THR A 197 -11.87 13.57 -12.22
N LYS A 198 -12.80 14.47 -12.57
CA LYS A 198 -12.83 15.08 -13.91
C LYS A 198 -11.65 16.00 -14.20
N MET A 199 -10.98 16.49 -13.15
CA MET A 199 -9.79 17.33 -13.28
C MET A 199 -8.50 16.54 -13.54
N LEU A 200 -8.53 15.20 -13.37
CA LEU A 200 -7.41 14.32 -13.66
C LEU A 200 -7.29 14.14 -15.18
N THR A 201 -6.41 14.93 -15.77
CA THR A 201 -6.08 14.88 -17.21
C THR A 201 -4.60 14.61 -17.39
N THR A 202 -4.23 14.06 -18.54
CA THR A 202 -2.82 13.86 -18.92
C THR A 202 -2.12 15.21 -19.16
N GLY A 203 -0.89 15.37 -18.66
CA GLY A 203 -0.06 16.56 -18.86
C GLY A 203 0.33 17.30 -17.60
#